data_c89e8e8af87f6bf83c3538921afb1ad0
#
_entry.id   c89e8e8af87f6bf83c3538921afb1ad0
#
_cell.length_a   1.000
_cell.length_b   1.000
_cell.length_c   1.000
_cell.angle_alpha   90.00
_cell.angle_beta   90.00
_cell.angle_gamma   90.00
#
_symmetry.space_group_name_H-M   'P 1'
#
loop_
_entity.id
_entity.type
_entity.pdbx_description
1 polymer ?
#
loop_
_entity_poly.entity_id
_entity_poly.type
_entity_poly.pdbx_seq_one_letter_code
_entity_poly.pdbx_strand_id
1 'polypeptide(L)'
;MNGDNWGKISDIETLDASALAPGVTKRNVFWAKNGWDDYCARHFILPEGEAIPEHAHEWDHFLISLSGHGVVEVEGERYDLPEGNWARVPGGKKHVFRNVGGGDFTFICIVPTHGDPHAKKYKMRADRAKEKNIEP
;
A
#
# COMPACT_ATOMS: atom_id res chain seq x y z
N MET A 1 25.11 3.76 -8.89
CA MET A 1 24.14 3.25 -7.89
C MET A 1 23.51 2.00 -8.44
N ASN A 2 23.35 0.99 -7.64
CA ASN A 2 22.77 -0.28 -8.08
C ASN A 2 21.27 -0.33 -7.79
N GLY A 3 20.60 -1.40 -8.24
CA GLY A 3 19.17 -1.57 -8.11
C GLY A 3 18.62 -1.72 -6.69
N ASP A 4 19.49 -1.74 -5.67
CA ASP A 4 19.04 -1.80 -4.29
C ASP A 4 18.69 -0.41 -3.75
N ASN A 5 19.14 0.64 -4.42
CA ASN A 5 18.99 2.00 -3.93
C ASN A 5 18.15 2.90 -4.83
N TRP A 6 17.90 2.50 -6.07
CA TRP A 6 17.05 3.25 -6.98
C TRP A 6 16.57 2.35 -8.11
N GLY A 7 15.54 2.77 -8.77
CA GLY A 7 15.02 2.04 -9.93
C GLY A 7 13.65 2.54 -10.33
N LYS A 8 13.03 1.83 -11.26
CA LYS A 8 11.67 2.12 -11.70
C LYS A 8 10.71 1.29 -10.86
N ILE A 9 9.60 1.90 -10.46
CA ILE A 9 8.55 1.17 -9.74
C ILE A 9 8.09 -0.04 -10.57
N SER A 10 8.02 0.11 -11.89
CA SER A 10 7.59 -0.97 -12.79
C SER A 10 8.52 -2.17 -12.81
N ASP A 11 9.75 -2.04 -12.31
CA ASP A 11 10.70 -3.15 -12.22
C ASP A 11 10.59 -3.92 -10.89
N ILE A 12 9.81 -3.41 -9.95
CA ILE A 12 9.58 -4.08 -8.67
C ILE A 12 8.56 -5.20 -8.87
N GLU A 13 8.75 -6.32 -8.17
CA GLU A 13 7.85 -7.45 -8.24
C GLU A 13 6.41 -7.05 -7.95
N THR A 14 5.50 -7.44 -8.86
CA THR A 14 4.07 -7.26 -8.67
C THR A 14 3.55 -8.32 -7.71
N LEU A 15 2.83 -7.89 -6.70
CA LEU A 15 2.21 -8.76 -5.72
C LEU A 15 0.69 -8.74 -5.90
N ASP A 16 0.07 -9.89 -5.68
CA ASP A 16 -1.38 -10.00 -5.74
C ASP A 16 -2.01 -9.31 -4.53
N ALA A 17 -2.97 -8.44 -4.78
CA ALA A 17 -3.77 -7.78 -3.75
C ALA A 17 -5.27 -7.93 -4.04
N SER A 18 -5.64 -8.96 -4.80
CA SER A 18 -7.03 -9.20 -5.20
C SER A 18 -7.95 -9.54 -4.03
N ALA A 19 -7.40 -9.85 -2.87
CA ALA A 19 -8.19 -9.99 -1.66
C ALA A 19 -8.89 -8.67 -1.26
N LEU A 20 -8.35 -7.53 -1.71
CA LEU A 20 -8.96 -6.21 -1.47
C LEU A 20 -10.09 -5.93 -2.44
N ALA A 21 -9.88 -6.21 -3.73
CA ALA A 21 -10.87 -6.07 -4.78
C ALA A 21 -10.35 -6.76 -6.05
N PRO A 22 -11.25 -7.17 -6.96
CA PRO A 22 -10.84 -7.87 -8.19
C PRO A 22 -9.78 -7.10 -8.98
N GLY A 23 -8.71 -7.80 -9.35
CA GLY A 23 -7.66 -7.26 -10.21
C GLY A 23 -6.70 -6.28 -9.55
N VAL A 24 -6.83 -6.02 -8.25
CA VAL A 24 -5.90 -5.12 -7.55
C VAL A 24 -4.55 -5.79 -7.43
N THR A 25 -3.51 -5.03 -7.78
CA THR A 25 -2.13 -5.43 -7.60
C THR A 25 -1.37 -4.34 -6.88
N LYS A 26 -0.24 -4.70 -6.31
CA LYS A 26 0.63 -3.74 -5.64
C LYS A 26 2.09 -4.10 -5.83
N ARG A 27 2.94 -3.12 -5.57
CA ARG A 27 4.38 -3.30 -5.48
C ARG A 27 4.83 -2.67 -4.17
N ASN A 28 5.56 -3.43 -3.36
CA ASN A 28 6.11 -2.88 -2.12
C ASN A 28 7.41 -2.16 -2.48
N VAL A 29 7.38 -0.84 -2.44
CA VAL A 29 8.49 0.00 -2.86
C VAL A 29 9.53 0.14 -1.75
N PHE A 30 9.09 0.54 -0.57
CA PHE A 30 9.94 0.63 0.62
C PHE A 30 9.31 -0.20 1.72
N TRP A 31 10.06 -1.15 2.25
CA TRP A 31 9.58 -2.06 3.29
C TRP A 31 10.75 -2.79 3.96
N ALA A 32 10.46 -3.74 4.83
CA ALA A 32 11.48 -4.45 5.60
C ALA A 32 12.56 -5.11 4.74
N LYS A 33 12.18 -5.60 3.55
CA LYS A 33 13.12 -6.27 2.66
C LYS A 33 14.24 -5.36 2.18
N ASN A 34 13.98 -4.07 2.03
CA ASN A 34 14.99 -3.10 1.63
C ASN A 34 15.29 -2.05 2.70
N GLY A 35 15.07 -2.39 3.96
CA GLY A 35 15.63 -1.65 5.08
C GLY A 35 14.66 -0.80 5.90
N TRP A 36 13.40 -0.71 5.51
CA TRP A 36 12.42 0.06 6.28
C TRP A 36 11.56 -0.87 7.13
N ASP A 37 12.05 -1.18 8.33
CA ASP A 37 11.40 -2.17 9.20
C ASP A 37 10.04 -1.75 9.72
N ASP A 38 9.84 -0.45 9.95
CA ASP A 38 8.66 0.05 10.65
C ASP A 38 7.45 0.33 9.76
N TYR A 39 7.69 0.64 8.49
CA TYR A 39 6.64 1.03 7.55
C TYR A 39 6.78 0.34 6.21
N CYS A 40 5.70 0.35 5.46
CA CYS A 40 5.65 -0.19 4.10
C CYS A 40 4.98 0.82 3.18
N ALA A 41 5.70 1.26 2.15
CA ALA A 41 5.15 2.11 1.10
C ALA A 41 4.79 1.22 -0.09
N ARG A 42 3.50 1.19 -0.45
CA ARG A 42 2.98 0.33 -1.49
C ARG A 42 2.46 1.14 -2.66
N HIS A 43 2.85 0.74 -3.85
CA HIS A 43 2.29 1.29 -5.08
C HIS A 43 1.14 0.40 -5.50
N PHE A 44 -0.09 0.88 -5.37
CA PHE A 44 -1.29 0.14 -5.75
C PHE A 44 -1.75 0.51 -7.13
N ILE A 45 -2.31 -0.48 -7.82
CA ILE A 45 -3.05 -0.29 -9.07
C ILE A 45 -4.46 -0.80 -8.82
N LEU A 46 -5.42 0.13 -8.83
CA LEU A 46 -6.84 -0.17 -8.68
C LEU A 46 -7.50 -0.04 -10.05
N PRO A 47 -7.99 -1.16 -10.63
CA PRO A 47 -8.57 -1.14 -11.96
C PRO A 47 -9.81 -0.25 -12.09
N GLU A 48 -10.10 0.15 -13.31
CA GLU A 48 -11.29 0.92 -13.63
C GLU A 48 -12.56 0.25 -13.10
N GLY A 49 -13.42 1.03 -12.48
CA GLY A 49 -14.70 0.56 -11.96
C GLY A 49 -14.62 -0.16 -10.62
N GLU A 50 -13.42 -0.39 -10.10
CA GLU A 50 -13.26 -1.14 -8.86
C GLU A 50 -13.18 -0.22 -7.65
N ALA A 51 -13.52 -0.79 -6.49
CA ALA A 51 -13.42 -0.11 -5.21
C ALA A 51 -12.90 -1.09 -4.17
N ILE A 52 -12.05 -0.61 -3.29
CA ILE A 52 -11.65 -1.36 -2.10
C ILE A 52 -12.71 -1.09 -1.04
N PRO A 53 -13.48 -2.12 -0.62
CA PRO A 53 -14.64 -1.94 0.25
C PRO A 53 -14.33 -1.31 1.60
N GLU A 54 -15.38 -0.84 2.25
CA GLU A 54 -15.26 -0.21 3.55
C GLU A 54 -14.57 -1.12 4.57
N HIS A 55 -13.59 -0.58 5.22
CA HIS A 55 -12.88 -1.25 6.30
C HIS A 55 -12.30 -0.21 7.26
N ALA A 56 -11.84 -0.67 8.41
CA ALA A 56 -11.19 0.18 9.38
C ALA A 56 -10.02 -0.57 10.00
N HIS A 57 -8.96 0.18 10.28
CA HIS A 57 -7.77 -0.34 10.95
C HIS A 57 -7.37 0.60 12.07
N GLU A 58 -6.63 0.11 13.03
CA GLU A 58 -6.14 0.95 14.13
C GLU A 58 -5.01 1.89 13.71
N TRP A 59 -4.37 1.64 12.55
CA TRP A 59 -3.28 2.47 12.05
C TRP A 59 -3.76 3.47 11.01
N ASP A 60 -2.95 4.52 10.80
CA ASP A 60 -3.19 5.52 9.79
C ASP A 60 -2.79 5.00 8.40
N HIS A 61 -3.46 5.52 7.36
CA HIS A 61 -3.03 5.36 5.97
C HIS A 61 -2.58 6.72 5.45
N PHE A 62 -1.45 6.74 4.75
CA PHE A 62 -0.94 7.94 4.08
C PHE A 62 -0.93 7.67 2.58
N LEU A 63 -1.67 8.48 1.82
CA LEU A 63 -1.87 8.26 0.38
C LEU A 63 -1.32 9.41 -0.44
N ILE A 64 -0.74 9.04 -1.58
CA ILE A 64 -0.33 10.01 -2.62
C ILE A 64 -0.85 9.48 -3.94
N SER A 65 -1.73 10.24 -4.60
CA SER A 65 -2.26 9.87 -5.92
C SER A 65 -1.23 10.14 -6.99
N LEU A 66 -0.94 9.15 -7.82
CA LEU A 66 0.05 9.23 -8.89
C LEU A 66 -0.58 9.41 -10.26
N SER A 67 -1.61 8.65 -10.58
CA SER A 67 -2.27 8.74 -11.89
C SER A 67 -3.71 8.26 -11.81
N GLY A 68 -4.52 8.70 -12.76
CA GLY A 68 -5.94 8.39 -12.76
C GLY A 68 -6.70 9.29 -11.81
N HIS A 69 -7.92 8.89 -11.46
CA HIS A 69 -8.75 9.67 -10.56
C HIS A 69 -9.42 8.75 -9.55
N GLY A 70 -8.96 8.84 -8.32
CA GLY A 70 -9.55 8.11 -7.21
C GLY A 70 -10.35 9.02 -6.29
N VAL A 71 -11.01 8.37 -5.34
CA VAL A 71 -11.72 9.02 -4.25
C VAL A 71 -11.48 8.20 -3.01
N VAL A 72 -11.30 8.85 -1.88
CA VAL A 72 -11.37 8.18 -0.58
C VAL A 72 -12.59 8.71 0.16
N GLU A 73 -13.41 7.80 0.68
CA GLU A 73 -14.52 8.15 1.56
C GLU A 73 -14.10 7.79 2.98
N VAL A 74 -14.18 8.74 3.90
CA VAL A 74 -13.82 8.53 5.29
C VAL A 74 -15.02 8.90 6.15
N GLU A 75 -15.56 7.94 6.89
CA GLU A 75 -16.78 8.11 7.70
C GLU A 75 -17.91 8.76 6.88
N GLY A 76 -18.06 8.33 5.63
CA GLY A 76 -19.10 8.83 4.73
C GLY A 76 -18.77 10.13 4.02
N GLU A 77 -17.69 10.80 4.35
CA GLU A 77 -17.29 12.02 3.66
C GLU A 77 -16.32 11.70 2.52
N ARG A 78 -16.53 12.35 1.39
CA ARG A 78 -15.81 12.07 0.16
C ARG A 78 -14.71 13.10 -0.11
N TYR A 79 -13.51 12.62 -0.41
CA TYR A 79 -12.36 13.45 -0.74
C TYR A 79 -11.77 13.00 -2.07
N ASP A 80 -11.65 13.94 -3.01
CA ASP A 80 -11.11 13.66 -4.34
C ASP A 80 -9.60 13.44 -4.31
N LEU A 81 -9.15 12.46 -5.10
CA LEU A 81 -7.73 12.13 -5.25
C LEU A 81 -7.35 12.09 -6.74
N PRO A 82 -7.42 13.23 -7.44
CA PRO A 82 -6.82 13.31 -8.76
C PRO A 82 -5.30 13.26 -8.64
N GLU A 83 -4.61 13.11 -9.75
CA GLU A 83 -3.15 13.08 -9.78
C GLU A 83 -2.57 14.23 -8.95
N GLY A 84 -1.62 13.91 -8.09
CA GLY A 84 -0.91 14.90 -7.28
C GLY A 84 -1.56 15.25 -5.96
N ASN A 85 -2.75 14.71 -5.65
CA ASN A 85 -3.36 14.95 -4.35
C ASN A 85 -2.88 13.92 -3.33
N TRP A 86 -2.97 14.29 -2.08
CA TRP A 86 -2.64 13.42 -0.96
C TRP A 86 -3.79 13.34 0.03
N ALA A 87 -3.82 12.30 0.82
CA ALA A 87 -4.78 12.15 1.91
C ALA A 87 -4.16 11.36 3.06
N ARG A 88 -4.64 11.64 4.26
CA ARG A 88 -4.36 10.83 5.43
C ARG A 88 -5.69 10.29 5.95
N VAL A 89 -5.76 8.98 6.14
CA VAL A 89 -6.91 8.34 6.78
C VAL A 89 -6.51 8.01 8.21
N PRO A 90 -7.08 8.68 9.21
CA PRO A 90 -6.75 8.40 10.61
C PRO A 90 -7.13 6.98 11.01
N GLY A 91 -6.35 6.40 11.91
CA GLY A 91 -6.65 5.09 12.47
C GLY A 91 -8.03 5.05 13.10
N GLY A 92 -8.71 3.91 12.98
CA GLY A 92 -10.04 3.72 13.53
C GLY A 92 -11.19 4.25 12.67
N LYS A 93 -10.90 5.00 11.60
CA LYS A 93 -11.94 5.56 10.74
C LYS A 93 -12.29 4.58 9.62
N LYS A 94 -13.60 4.39 9.39
CA LYS A 94 -14.07 3.58 8.27
C LYS A 94 -13.79 4.30 6.96
N HIS A 95 -13.25 3.59 5.99
CA HIS A 95 -12.88 4.21 4.71
C HIS A 95 -13.05 3.26 3.53
N VAL A 96 -13.24 3.86 2.36
CA VAL A 96 -13.37 3.16 1.08
C VAL A 96 -12.50 3.89 0.07
N PHE A 97 -11.75 3.16 -0.74
CA PHE A 97 -11.03 3.72 -1.88
C PHE A 97 -11.77 3.35 -3.16
N ARG A 98 -12.04 4.33 -4.02
CA ARG A 98 -12.74 4.10 -5.29
C ARG A 98 -11.95 4.64 -6.46
N ASN A 99 -11.99 3.90 -7.56
CA ASN A 99 -11.54 4.40 -8.85
C ASN A 99 -12.77 4.98 -9.57
N VAL A 100 -12.77 6.29 -9.78
CA VAL A 100 -13.87 7.00 -10.45
C VAL A 100 -13.47 7.55 -11.82
N GLY A 101 -12.27 7.21 -12.28
CA GLY A 101 -11.76 7.65 -13.58
C GLY A 101 -11.97 6.60 -14.67
N GLY A 102 -11.50 6.93 -15.87
CA GLY A 102 -11.59 6.06 -17.05
C GLY A 102 -10.28 5.34 -17.34
N GLY A 103 -9.77 4.61 -16.37
CA GLY A 103 -8.53 3.86 -16.48
C GLY A 103 -8.09 3.45 -15.09
N ASP A 104 -6.86 3.00 -14.95
CA ASP A 104 -6.33 2.60 -13.64
C ASP A 104 -6.15 3.83 -12.73
N PHE A 105 -6.45 3.65 -11.46
CA PHE A 105 -6.08 4.60 -10.42
C PHE A 105 -4.85 4.05 -9.72
N THR A 106 -3.73 4.77 -9.78
CA THR A 106 -2.49 4.36 -9.14
C THR A 106 -2.14 5.31 -8.01
N PHE A 107 -1.71 4.75 -6.91
CA PHE A 107 -1.39 5.56 -5.74
C PHE A 107 -0.38 4.86 -4.84
N ILE A 108 0.31 5.66 -4.05
CA ILE A 108 1.17 5.16 -2.97
C ILE A 108 0.34 5.17 -1.69
N CYS A 109 0.38 4.07 -0.96
CA CYS A 109 -0.24 3.99 0.36
C CYS A 109 0.80 3.50 1.37
N ILE A 110 1.03 4.29 2.40
CA ILE A 110 2.03 3.98 3.43
C ILE A 110 1.30 3.58 4.70
N VAL A 111 1.65 2.41 5.22
CA VAL A 111 1.10 1.85 6.47
C VAL A 111 2.24 1.29 7.31
N PRO A 112 2.02 1.06 8.61
CA PRO A 112 2.99 0.31 9.42
C PRO A 112 3.20 -1.09 8.83
N THR A 113 4.34 -1.69 9.09
CA THR A 113 4.69 -3.01 8.57
C THR A 113 3.61 -4.05 8.85
N HIS A 114 3.04 -4.05 10.06
CA HIS A 114 1.97 -5.00 10.40
C HIS A 114 0.65 -4.71 9.67
N GLY A 115 0.53 -3.57 9.02
CA GLY A 115 -0.64 -3.20 8.22
C GLY A 115 -0.61 -3.71 6.79
N ASP A 116 0.48 -4.32 6.36
CA ASP A 116 0.62 -4.91 5.04
C ASP A 116 0.89 -6.41 5.16
N PRO A 117 0.05 -7.29 4.58
CA PRO A 117 0.19 -8.73 4.79
C PRO A 117 1.53 -9.30 4.32
N HIS A 118 2.06 -8.81 3.19
CA HIS A 118 3.34 -9.29 2.68
C HIS A 118 4.51 -8.80 3.55
N ALA A 119 4.47 -7.54 3.96
CA ALA A 119 5.51 -6.97 4.81
C ALA A 119 5.52 -7.61 6.19
N LYS A 120 4.34 -7.82 6.77
CA LYS A 120 4.19 -8.50 8.05
C LYS A 120 4.80 -9.90 8.00
N LYS A 121 4.46 -10.66 6.97
CA LYS A 121 4.95 -12.03 6.80
C LYS A 121 6.45 -12.08 6.60
N TYR A 122 6.98 -11.19 5.77
CA TYR A 122 8.41 -11.09 5.55
C TYR A 122 9.16 -10.77 6.85
N LYS A 123 8.70 -9.79 7.59
CA LYS A 123 9.31 -9.37 8.85
C LYS A 123 9.31 -10.49 9.89
N MET A 124 8.21 -11.22 10.01
CA MET A 124 8.12 -12.37 10.91
C MET A 124 9.12 -13.45 10.55
N ARG A 125 9.29 -13.74 9.26
CA ARG A 125 10.25 -14.75 8.79
C ARG A 125 11.70 -14.30 9.03
N ALA A 126 12.00 -13.03 8.78
CA ALA A 126 13.31 -12.47 9.01
C ALA A 126 13.68 -12.51 10.50
N ASP A 127 12.74 -12.19 11.37
CA ASP A 127 12.96 -12.22 12.82
C ASP A 127 13.18 -13.65 13.31
N ARG A 128 12.43 -14.63 12.79
CA ARG A 128 12.65 -16.05 13.10
C ARG A 128 14.00 -16.53 12.66
N ALA A 129 14.45 -16.11 11.48
CA ALA A 129 15.77 -16.48 10.97
C ALA A 129 16.87 -15.93 11.88
N LYS A 130 16.72 -14.70 12.37
CA LYS A 130 17.67 -14.12 13.31
C LYS A 130 17.70 -14.89 14.62
N GLU A 131 16.55 -15.29 15.15
CA GLU A 131 16.49 -16.08 16.36
C GLU A 131 17.20 -17.42 16.22
N LYS A 132 17.04 -18.07 15.07
CA LYS A 132 17.71 -19.35 14.81
C LYS A 132 19.21 -19.22 14.60
N ASN A 133 19.67 -18.03 14.22
CA ASN A 133 21.08 -17.76 13.96
C ASN A 133 21.74 -16.94 15.06
N ILE A 134 21.20 -16.96 16.23
CA ILE A 134 21.76 -16.30 17.39
C ILE A 134 23.05 -16.92 17.85
N GLU A 135 23.47 -17.86 17.22
CA GLU A 135 24.63 -18.54 17.55
C GLU A 135 25.80 -17.69 17.72
N PRO A 136 26.48 -17.84 18.72
CA PRO A 136 27.72 -17.10 18.94
C PRO A 136 28.68 -17.42 17.82
#